data_5e6c6a49e6596abff6c1fc04e8c11fcb
#
_entry.id   5e6c6a49e6596abff6c1fc04e8c11fcb
#
_cell.length_a   1.000
_cell.length_b   1.000
_cell.length_c   1.000
_cell.angle_alpha   90.00
_cell.angle_beta   90.00
_cell.angle_gamma   90.00
#
_symmetry.space_group_name_H-M   'P 1'
#
loop_
_entity.id
_entity.type
_entity.pdbx_description
1 polymer ?
#
loop_
_entity_poly.entity_id
_entity_poly.type
_entity_poly.pdbx_seq_one_letter_code
_entity_poly.pdbx_strand_id
1 'polypeptide(L)'
;MLEIYERLGTHCHEPVSATVVVDYEKRDRGRLRLTSTDGEEVRLFLERGKPLIVGEYLKATDGKIVRVEGAVEAVAHASCDDWNTFAKACYHLGNRHVKVEVGDCWLRIKPDHVLEDMLHQLGLMVSHEDAVFVPESGAYAGGHHHHHDDHHSHDHDHGHSHNHSHGHSHGHSHDH
;
A
#
# COMPACT_ATOMS: atom_id res chain seq x y z
N MET A 1 -3.80 -30.22 2.58
CA MET A 1 -3.41 -28.98 3.31
C MET A 1 -2.16 -28.42 2.67
N LEU A 2 -2.19 -27.13 2.26
CA LEU A 2 -1.09 -26.43 1.62
C LEU A 2 -0.49 -25.42 2.61
N GLU A 3 0.82 -25.43 2.79
CA GLU A 3 1.53 -24.43 3.59
C GLU A 3 2.34 -23.51 2.67
N ILE A 4 2.11 -22.20 2.78
CA ILE A 4 2.64 -21.18 1.90
C ILE A 4 3.63 -20.28 2.65
N TYR A 5 4.85 -20.19 2.15
CA TYR A 5 5.92 -19.33 2.67
C TYR A 5 6.48 -18.39 1.61
N GLU A 6 6.16 -18.59 0.33
CA GLU A 6 6.77 -17.88 -0.80
C GLU A 6 5.74 -17.18 -1.66
N ARG A 7 6.06 -15.95 -2.10
CA ARG A 7 5.31 -15.17 -3.08
C ARG A 7 6.03 -15.20 -4.42
N LEU A 8 5.29 -15.44 -5.50
CA LEU A 8 5.82 -15.42 -6.86
C LEU A 8 5.48 -14.13 -7.61
N GLY A 9 4.68 -13.22 -7.00
CA GLY A 9 4.17 -12.03 -7.65
C GLY A 9 2.98 -12.32 -8.57
N THR A 10 2.69 -11.40 -9.49
CA THR A 10 1.50 -11.46 -10.36
C THR A 10 1.73 -12.19 -11.69
N HIS A 11 2.94 -12.68 -11.94
CA HIS A 11 3.29 -13.44 -13.13
C HIS A 11 3.83 -14.82 -12.75
N CYS A 12 3.17 -15.87 -13.21
CA CYS A 12 3.60 -17.25 -13.01
C CYS A 12 3.30 -18.06 -14.27
N HIS A 13 4.24 -18.90 -14.68
CA HIS A 13 4.10 -19.78 -15.84
C HIS A 13 3.74 -21.22 -15.45
N GLU A 14 3.82 -21.52 -14.17
CA GLU A 14 3.45 -22.84 -13.65
C GLU A 14 1.91 -22.98 -13.56
N PRO A 15 1.36 -24.19 -13.74
CA PRO A 15 -0.07 -24.41 -13.66
C PRO A 15 -0.59 -24.15 -12.23
N VAL A 16 -1.72 -23.46 -12.14
CA VAL A 16 -2.41 -23.20 -10.88
C VAL A 16 -3.01 -24.51 -10.36
N SER A 17 -2.68 -24.85 -9.12
CA SER A 17 -3.16 -26.07 -8.45
C SER A 17 -4.36 -25.81 -7.55
N ALA A 18 -4.49 -24.59 -7.01
CA ALA A 18 -5.60 -24.17 -6.15
C ALA A 18 -5.83 -22.66 -6.24
N THR A 19 -7.02 -22.21 -5.91
CA THR A 19 -7.37 -20.79 -5.84
C THR A 19 -7.95 -20.49 -4.46
N VAL A 20 -7.54 -19.38 -3.86
CA VAL A 20 -8.12 -18.84 -2.63
C VAL A 20 -8.78 -17.50 -2.92
N VAL A 21 -10.03 -17.35 -2.45
CA VAL A 21 -10.81 -16.12 -2.57
C VAL A 21 -10.77 -15.39 -1.24
N VAL A 22 -10.22 -14.16 -1.22
CA VAL A 22 -9.87 -13.46 0.02
C VAL A 22 -10.45 -12.06 0.02
N ASP A 23 -11.24 -11.72 1.06
CA ASP A 23 -11.75 -10.36 1.28
C ASP A 23 -10.62 -9.39 1.61
N TYR A 24 -10.88 -8.08 1.44
CA TYR A 24 -9.89 -7.03 1.63
C TYR A 24 -9.24 -7.08 3.02
N GLU A 25 -10.03 -7.21 4.08
CA GLU A 25 -9.52 -7.19 5.44
C GLU A 25 -8.59 -8.37 5.75
N LYS A 26 -8.88 -9.55 5.19
CA LYS A 26 -8.03 -10.72 5.32
C LYS A 26 -6.76 -10.62 4.49
N ARG A 27 -6.81 -9.94 3.32
CA ARG A 27 -5.64 -9.77 2.47
C ARG A 27 -4.51 -8.99 3.14
N ASP A 28 -4.82 -8.15 4.13
CA ASP A 28 -3.82 -7.39 4.90
C ASP A 28 -3.06 -8.24 5.96
N ARG A 29 -3.40 -9.51 6.09
CA ARG A 29 -2.83 -10.42 7.10
C ARG A 29 -1.76 -11.33 6.51
N GLY A 30 -0.53 -11.26 7.04
CA GLY A 30 0.56 -12.14 6.63
C GLY A 30 0.42 -13.60 7.10
N ARG A 31 -0.38 -13.87 8.14
CA ARG A 31 -0.67 -15.22 8.65
C ARG A 31 -2.16 -15.45 8.63
N LEU A 32 -2.59 -16.44 7.87
CA LEU A 32 -3.99 -16.69 7.60
C LEU A 32 -4.26 -18.17 7.33
N ARG A 33 -5.42 -18.65 7.78
CA ARG A 33 -5.95 -19.94 7.41
C ARG A 33 -7.13 -19.69 6.46
N LEU A 34 -7.08 -20.31 5.29
CA LEU A 34 -8.07 -20.20 4.23
C LEU A 34 -8.51 -21.59 3.78
N THR A 35 -9.58 -21.63 3.00
CA THR A 35 -10.01 -22.80 2.24
C THR A 35 -9.98 -22.41 0.77
N SER A 36 -9.36 -23.25 -0.06
CA SER A 36 -9.38 -23.07 -1.51
C SER A 36 -10.79 -23.31 -2.08
N THR A 37 -11.01 -22.90 -3.31
CA THR A 37 -12.27 -23.15 -4.03
C THR A 37 -12.61 -24.62 -4.13
N ASP A 38 -11.59 -25.49 -4.11
CA ASP A 38 -11.73 -26.96 -4.17
C ASP A 38 -11.84 -27.61 -2.78
N GLY A 39 -11.91 -26.80 -1.72
CA GLY A 39 -12.11 -27.27 -0.35
C GLY A 39 -10.81 -27.69 0.38
N GLU A 40 -9.63 -27.47 -0.20
CA GLU A 40 -8.36 -27.74 0.46
C GLU A 40 -7.99 -26.65 1.46
N GLU A 41 -7.52 -27.03 2.64
CA GLU A 41 -7.00 -26.09 3.65
C GLU A 41 -5.68 -25.48 3.18
N VAL A 42 -5.58 -24.14 3.23
CA VAL A 42 -4.40 -23.35 2.87
C VAL A 42 -3.97 -22.50 4.05
N ARG A 43 -2.72 -22.65 4.48
CA ARG A 43 -2.13 -21.87 5.57
C ARG A 43 -1.03 -20.97 5.04
N LEU A 44 -1.18 -19.66 5.27
CA LEU A 44 -0.22 -18.64 4.86
C LEU A 44 0.68 -18.27 6.05
N PHE A 45 1.99 -18.24 5.78
CA PHE A 45 3.05 -17.83 6.71
C PHE A 45 3.95 -16.79 6.04
N LEU A 46 3.32 -15.69 5.55
CA LEU A 46 3.98 -14.64 4.80
C LEU A 46 4.44 -13.50 5.70
N GLU A 47 5.32 -12.68 5.19
CA GLU A 47 5.80 -11.48 5.87
C GLU A 47 4.64 -10.52 6.20
N ARG A 48 4.67 -9.94 7.41
CA ARG A 48 3.70 -8.94 7.83
C ARG A 48 3.93 -7.61 7.14
N GLY A 49 2.87 -6.82 6.99
CA GLY A 49 2.93 -5.48 6.40
C GLY A 49 2.97 -5.46 4.86
N LYS A 50 2.87 -6.63 4.22
CA LYS A 50 2.73 -6.77 2.77
C LYS A 50 1.41 -7.47 2.47
N PRO A 51 0.33 -6.74 2.15
CA PRO A 51 -0.96 -7.31 1.80
C PRO A 51 -0.88 -8.27 0.62
N LEU A 52 -1.77 -9.27 0.59
CA LEU A 52 -1.96 -10.11 -0.59
C LEU A 52 -2.51 -9.29 -1.74
N ILE A 53 -1.93 -9.45 -2.92
CA ILE A 53 -2.35 -8.76 -4.14
C ILE A 53 -3.36 -9.64 -4.88
N VAL A 54 -4.45 -9.06 -5.37
CA VAL A 54 -5.39 -9.77 -6.24
C VAL A 54 -4.69 -10.16 -7.54
N GLY A 55 -4.76 -11.44 -7.89
CA GLY A 55 -4.04 -12.00 -9.03
C GLY A 55 -2.62 -12.51 -8.71
N GLU A 56 -2.18 -12.41 -7.45
CA GLU A 56 -0.88 -12.91 -7.01
C GLU A 56 -0.85 -14.44 -6.97
N TYR A 57 0.33 -14.99 -7.26
CA TYR A 57 0.64 -16.41 -7.16
C TYR A 57 1.52 -16.67 -5.95
N LEU A 58 1.22 -17.72 -5.25
CA LEU A 58 1.91 -18.18 -4.06
C LEU A 58 2.40 -19.60 -4.29
N LYS A 59 3.54 -19.97 -3.68
CA LYS A 59 4.09 -21.31 -3.79
C LYS A 59 4.00 -22.04 -2.46
N ALA A 60 3.42 -23.22 -2.51
CA ALA A 60 3.35 -24.13 -1.37
C ALA A 60 4.66 -24.93 -1.22
N THR A 61 4.89 -25.46 -0.02
CA THR A 61 6.07 -26.27 0.31
C THR A 61 6.18 -27.54 -0.53
N ASP A 62 5.06 -28.06 -1.02
CA ASP A 62 4.98 -29.22 -1.93
C ASP A 62 5.15 -28.85 -3.42
N GLY A 63 5.42 -27.58 -3.71
CA GLY A 63 5.63 -27.05 -5.06
C GLY A 63 4.36 -26.63 -5.79
N LYS A 64 3.18 -26.84 -5.23
CA LYS A 64 1.91 -26.42 -5.83
C LYS A 64 1.78 -24.91 -5.87
N ILE A 65 1.13 -24.40 -6.91
CA ILE A 65 0.85 -22.97 -7.11
C ILE A 65 -0.57 -22.65 -6.67
N VAL A 66 -0.71 -21.64 -5.82
CA VAL A 66 -1.98 -21.13 -5.33
C VAL A 66 -2.19 -19.71 -5.86
N ARG A 67 -3.32 -19.47 -6.52
CA ARG A 67 -3.70 -18.14 -6.99
C ARG A 67 -4.57 -17.43 -5.96
N VAL A 68 -4.31 -16.14 -5.77
CA VAL A 68 -5.12 -15.27 -4.90
C VAL A 68 -6.14 -14.52 -5.74
N GLU A 69 -7.41 -14.65 -5.42
CA GLU A 69 -8.49 -13.86 -5.99
C GLU A 69 -9.14 -13.00 -4.91
N GLY A 70 -9.66 -11.85 -5.30
CA GLY A 70 -10.41 -10.97 -4.41
C GLY A 70 -11.83 -11.46 -4.22
N ALA A 71 -12.31 -11.49 -2.99
CA ALA A 71 -13.72 -11.70 -2.75
C ALA A 71 -14.54 -10.49 -3.23
N VAL A 72 -15.75 -10.76 -3.74
CA VAL A 72 -16.74 -9.73 -4.01
C VAL A 72 -17.32 -9.28 -2.67
N GLU A 73 -17.33 -7.98 -2.41
CA GLU A 73 -17.77 -7.36 -1.17
C GLU A 73 -18.66 -6.17 -1.44
N ALA A 74 -19.52 -5.82 -0.49
CA ALA A 74 -20.31 -4.59 -0.58
C ALA A 74 -19.38 -3.37 -0.50
N VAL A 75 -19.53 -2.45 -1.47
CA VAL A 75 -18.79 -1.19 -1.55
C VAL A 75 -19.73 -0.02 -1.85
N ALA A 76 -19.38 1.16 -1.40
CA ALA A 76 -19.99 2.41 -1.84
C ALA A 76 -19.16 2.97 -2.99
N HIS A 77 -19.77 3.07 -4.16
CA HIS A 77 -19.20 3.65 -5.37
C HIS A 77 -19.62 5.11 -5.48
N ALA A 78 -18.66 6.02 -5.64
CA ALA A 78 -18.93 7.44 -5.82
C ALA A 78 -18.28 7.95 -7.09
N SER A 79 -19.00 8.74 -7.89
CA SER A 79 -18.51 9.28 -9.17
C SER A 79 -18.97 10.71 -9.41
N CYS A 80 -18.24 11.44 -10.24
CA CYS A 80 -18.61 12.76 -10.76
C CYS A 80 -17.94 13.00 -12.10
N ASP A 81 -18.42 14.03 -12.83
CA ASP A 81 -17.89 14.39 -14.15
C ASP A 81 -16.79 15.50 -14.05
N ASP A 82 -16.57 16.05 -12.86
CA ASP A 82 -15.61 17.13 -12.64
C ASP A 82 -14.39 16.65 -11.86
N TRP A 83 -13.23 16.72 -12.49
CA TRP A 83 -11.96 16.34 -11.91
C TRP A 83 -11.60 17.09 -10.62
N ASN A 84 -11.94 18.38 -10.53
CA ASN A 84 -11.64 19.17 -9.33
C ASN A 84 -12.47 18.72 -8.13
N THR A 85 -13.75 18.41 -8.34
CA THR A 85 -14.63 17.80 -7.34
C THR A 85 -14.11 16.43 -6.90
N PHE A 86 -13.71 15.59 -7.85
CA PHE A 86 -13.11 14.29 -7.58
C PHE A 86 -11.82 14.40 -6.74
N ALA A 87 -10.91 15.30 -7.11
CA ALA A 87 -9.67 15.52 -6.38
C ALA A 87 -9.92 15.99 -4.93
N LYS A 88 -10.92 16.85 -4.71
CA LYS A 88 -11.33 17.25 -3.35
C LYS A 88 -11.85 16.08 -2.54
N ALA A 89 -12.65 15.21 -3.13
CA ALA A 89 -13.15 14.00 -2.47
C ALA A 89 -12.01 13.08 -2.03
N CYS A 90 -11.06 12.79 -2.93
CA CYS A 90 -9.86 12.01 -2.62
C CYS A 90 -9.04 12.64 -1.48
N TYR A 91 -8.85 13.98 -1.50
CA TYR A 91 -8.15 14.71 -0.45
C TYR A 91 -8.83 14.56 0.92
N HIS A 92 -10.15 14.73 0.98
CA HIS A 92 -10.90 14.62 2.24
C HIS A 92 -10.93 13.20 2.79
N LEU A 93 -11.02 12.18 1.93
CA LEU A 93 -10.94 10.78 2.33
C LEU A 93 -9.53 10.42 2.83
N GLY A 94 -8.49 10.87 2.12
CA GLY A 94 -7.09 10.67 2.49
C GLY A 94 -6.76 11.28 3.87
N ASN A 95 -7.25 12.48 4.17
CA ASN A 95 -7.08 13.12 5.47
C ASN A 95 -7.73 12.35 6.63
N ARG A 96 -8.69 11.48 6.33
CA ARG A 96 -9.36 10.61 7.29
C ARG A 96 -8.76 9.21 7.33
N HIS A 97 -7.67 8.98 6.60
CA HIS A 97 -7.01 7.68 6.45
C HIS A 97 -7.95 6.57 5.96
N VAL A 98 -8.95 6.93 5.19
CA VAL A 98 -9.89 5.98 4.58
C VAL A 98 -9.17 5.19 3.49
N LYS A 99 -9.42 3.90 3.44
CA LYS A 99 -9.00 3.04 2.32
C LYS A 99 -9.88 3.33 1.12
N VAL A 100 -9.28 3.78 0.02
CA VAL A 100 -9.98 4.24 -1.17
C VAL A 100 -9.44 3.52 -2.40
N GLU A 101 -10.31 2.86 -3.15
CA GLU A 101 -10.02 2.44 -4.52
C GLU A 101 -10.30 3.62 -5.45
N VAL A 102 -9.38 3.93 -6.34
CA VAL A 102 -9.42 5.14 -7.18
C VAL A 102 -9.42 4.75 -8.65
N GLY A 103 -10.37 5.32 -9.41
CA GLY A 103 -10.44 5.21 -10.86
C GLY A 103 -10.54 6.59 -11.54
N ASP A 104 -10.95 6.62 -12.80
CA ASP A 104 -11.10 7.85 -13.56
C ASP A 104 -12.43 8.55 -13.20
N CYS A 105 -12.34 9.58 -12.38
CA CYS A 105 -13.47 10.31 -11.79
C CYS A 105 -14.47 9.45 -11.02
N TRP A 106 -14.06 8.29 -10.53
CA TRP A 106 -14.80 7.47 -9.59
C TRP A 106 -13.90 6.91 -8.48
N LEU A 107 -14.51 6.60 -7.36
CA LEU A 107 -13.85 5.95 -6.24
C LEU A 107 -14.78 4.95 -5.57
N ARG A 108 -14.20 4.01 -4.83
CA ARG A 108 -14.93 3.09 -3.95
C ARG A 108 -14.35 3.14 -2.56
N ILE A 109 -15.23 3.02 -1.59
CA ILE A 109 -14.90 2.85 -0.17
C ILE A 109 -15.73 1.70 0.42
N LYS A 110 -15.35 1.21 1.58
CA LYS A 110 -16.28 0.36 2.35
C LYS A 110 -17.48 1.20 2.77
N PRO A 111 -18.70 0.63 2.79
CA PRO A 111 -19.92 1.37 3.14
C PRO A 111 -19.79 2.06 4.49
N ASP A 112 -19.98 3.37 4.50
CA ASP A 112 -19.96 4.23 5.68
C ASP A 112 -20.83 5.46 5.43
N HIS A 113 -21.97 5.55 6.14
CA HIS A 113 -22.98 6.59 5.92
C HIS A 113 -22.44 8.02 6.12
N VAL A 114 -21.48 8.23 7.05
CA VAL A 114 -20.89 9.56 7.29
C VAL A 114 -20.00 9.98 6.12
N LEU A 115 -19.22 9.06 5.59
CA LEU A 115 -18.37 9.32 4.43
C LEU A 115 -19.20 9.47 3.16
N GLU A 116 -20.24 8.68 2.98
CA GLU A 116 -21.17 8.77 1.86
C GLU A 116 -21.91 10.12 1.84
N ASP A 117 -22.41 10.58 3.00
CA ASP A 117 -23.01 11.91 3.14
C ASP A 117 -22.01 13.03 2.79
N MET A 118 -20.76 12.91 3.23
CA MET A 118 -19.71 13.85 2.86
C MET A 118 -19.48 13.87 1.34
N LEU A 119 -19.43 12.72 0.69
CA LEU A 119 -19.25 12.62 -0.76
C LEU A 119 -20.41 13.25 -1.52
N HIS A 120 -21.67 13.03 -1.07
CA HIS A 120 -22.84 13.72 -1.60
C HIS A 120 -22.74 15.24 -1.46
N GLN A 121 -22.35 15.74 -0.29
CA GLN A 121 -22.18 17.18 -0.05
C GLN A 121 -21.08 17.79 -0.93
N LEU A 122 -20.06 17.02 -1.30
CA LEU A 122 -19.02 17.45 -2.25
C LEU A 122 -19.49 17.42 -3.71
N GLY A 123 -20.65 16.83 -4.00
CA GLY A 123 -21.23 16.78 -5.34
C GLY A 123 -21.00 15.47 -6.09
N LEU A 124 -20.59 14.39 -5.42
CA LEU A 124 -20.50 13.07 -6.04
C LEU A 124 -21.85 12.33 -5.99
N MET A 125 -22.12 11.54 -6.99
CA MET A 125 -23.19 10.54 -6.97
C MET A 125 -22.68 9.29 -6.27
N VAL A 126 -23.40 8.84 -5.24
CA VAL A 126 -23.04 7.65 -4.47
C VAL A 126 -24.09 6.55 -4.71
N SER A 127 -23.62 5.34 -4.96
CA SER A 127 -24.42 4.13 -5.11
C SER A 127 -23.75 2.96 -4.41
N HIS A 128 -24.53 1.93 -4.07
CA HIS A 128 -23.97 0.69 -3.51
C HIS A 128 -23.90 -0.38 -4.59
N GLU A 129 -22.83 -1.13 -4.58
CA GLU A 129 -22.61 -2.26 -5.48
C GLU A 129 -21.79 -3.35 -4.79
N ASP A 130 -21.78 -4.55 -5.38
CA ASP A 130 -20.91 -5.64 -4.97
C ASP A 130 -19.74 -5.73 -5.95
N ALA A 131 -18.51 -5.57 -5.44
CA ALA A 131 -17.30 -5.59 -6.25
C ALA A 131 -16.10 -6.13 -5.47
N VAL A 132 -15.06 -6.52 -6.16
CA VAL A 132 -13.74 -6.77 -5.54
C VAL A 132 -13.16 -5.41 -5.15
N PHE A 133 -12.87 -5.23 -3.87
CA PHE A 133 -12.34 -3.98 -3.35
C PHE A 133 -10.81 -3.99 -3.36
N VAL A 134 -10.19 -3.11 -4.16
CA VAL A 134 -8.72 -3.01 -4.31
C VAL A 134 -8.27 -1.57 -4.06
N PRO A 135 -8.24 -1.12 -2.80
CA PRO A 135 -7.84 0.25 -2.48
C PRO A 135 -6.35 0.50 -2.74
N GLU A 136 -6.01 1.78 -2.91
CA GLU A 136 -4.64 2.24 -3.04
C GLU A 136 -3.77 1.78 -1.87
N SER A 137 -2.60 1.23 -2.18
CA SER A 137 -1.69 0.64 -1.20
C SER A 137 -0.78 1.65 -0.50
N GLY A 138 -0.87 2.93 -0.87
CA GLY A 138 -0.04 4.00 -0.36
C GLY A 138 1.26 4.22 -1.16
N ALA A 139 1.74 5.47 -1.15
CA ALA A 139 2.83 5.94 -2.02
C ALA A 139 4.19 5.25 -1.77
N TYR A 140 4.37 4.64 -0.61
CA TYR A 140 5.63 3.98 -0.22
C TYR A 140 5.61 2.46 -0.32
N ALA A 141 4.49 1.86 -0.73
CA ALA A 141 4.34 0.41 -0.81
C ALA A 141 5.10 -0.23 -1.99
N GLY A 142 5.55 0.58 -2.97
CA GLY A 142 6.31 0.17 -4.15
C GLY A 142 7.79 0.51 -4.04
N GLY A 143 8.50 0.08 -3.00
CA GLY A 143 9.95 0.26 -2.87
C GLY A 143 10.70 -0.43 -4.00
N HIS A 144 10.93 0.28 -5.12
CA HIS A 144 11.96 -0.09 -6.06
C HIS A 144 13.31 0.10 -5.38
N HIS A 145 13.93 -1.00 -4.96
CA HIS A 145 15.35 -1.03 -4.65
C HIS A 145 16.12 -0.78 -5.94
N HIS A 146 16.38 0.48 -6.25
CA HIS A 146 17.47 0.81 -7.15
C HIS A 146 18.75 0.57 -6.37
N HIS A 147 19.39 -0.57 -6.62
CA HIS A 147 20.80 -0.75 -6.33
C HIS A 147 21.57 0.22 -7.25
N HIS A 148 21.95 1.36 -6.72
CA HIS A 148 23.05 2.13 -7.24
C HIS A 148 24.31 1.59 -6.59
N ASP A 149 24.97 0.66 -7.28
CA ASP A 149 26.37 0.37 -7.09
C ASP A 149 27.16 1.52 -7.72
N ASP A 150 27.38 2.57 -6.98
CA ASP A 150 28.37 3.60 -7.30
C ASP A 150 29.56 3.43 -6.37
N HIS A 151 30.48 2.56 -6.78
CA HIS A 151 31.86 2.60 -6.36
C HIS A 151 32.56 3.79 -7.01
N HIS A 152 32.61 4.91 -6.32
CA HIS A 152 33.62 5.93 -6.58
C HIS A 152 34.44 6.17 -5.31
N SER A 153 35.52 5.42 -5.23
CA SER A 153 36.68 5.76 -4.39
C SER A 153 37.41 6.97 -5.01
N HIS A 154 37.32 8.10 -4.38
CA HIS A 154 38.25 9.20 -4.60
C HIS A 154 38.96 9.53 -3.29
N ASP A 155 40.15 9.01 -3.18
CA ASP A 155 41.19 9.52 -2.30
C ASP A 155 41.55 10.94 -2.76
N HIS A 156 41.30 11.92 -1.92
CA HIS A 156 41.96 13.22 -1.96
C HIS A 156 42.37 13.62 -0.55
N ASP A 157 43.60 13.30 -0.26
CA ASP A 157 44.44 13.87 0.81
C ASP A 157 44.72 15.35 0.46
N HIS A 158 44.19 16.28 1.23
CA HIS A 158 44.68 17.65 1.32
C HIS A 158 44.59 18.15 2.76
N GLY A 159 45.73 17.98 3.45
CA GLY A 159 45.99 18.68 4.69
C GLY A 159 46.18 20.18 4.46
N HIS A 160 45.35 20.99 5.13
CA HIS A 160 45.68 22.39 5.42
C HIS A 160 45.31 22.72 6.84
N SER A 161 46.36 22.79 7.68
CA SER A 161 46.29 23.38 9.00
C SER A 161 46.34 24.90 8.88
N HIS A 162 45.36 25.61 9.37
CA HIS A 162 45.45 27.02 9.70
C HIS A 162 44.97 27.26 11.12
N ASN A 163 45.99 27.53 11.94
CA ASN A 163 45.91 28.03 13.30
C ASN A 163 45.73 29.56 13.24
N HIS A 164 44.65 30.12 13.68
CA HIS A 164 44.52 31.52 14.04
C HIS A 164 43.76 31.70 15.34
N SER A 165 44.56 31.95 16.38
CA SER A 165 44.11 32.51 17.64
C SER A 165 44.04 34.02 17.54
N HIS A 166 42.92 34.63 17.79
CA HIS A 166 42.80 36.02 18.19
C HIS A 166 41.77 36.15 19.31
N GLY A 167 42.28 36.37 20.50
CA GLY A 167 41.54 36.88 21.62
C GLY A 167 41.37 38.40 21.50
N HIS A 168 40.17 38.91 21.75
CA HIS A 168 39.95 40.26 22.22
C HIS A 168 38.78 40.28 23.20
N SER A 169 39.12 40.57 24.44
CA SER A 169 38.27 40.99 25.52
C SER A 169 38.01 42.49 25.40
N HIS A 170 36.75 42.92 25.41
CA HIS A 170 36.36 44.26 25.88
C HIS A 170 35.06 44.18 26.66
N GLY A 171 35.18 44.42 27.93
CA GLY A 171 34.05 44.76 28.80
C GLY A 171 33.71 46.24 28.64
N HIS A 172 32.44 46.59 28.66
CA HIS A 172 31.92 47.89 29.08
C HIS A 172 30.61 47.70 29.79
N SER A 173 30.62 48.01 31.07
CA SER A 173 29.50 48.34 31.91
C SER A 173 29.06 49.77 31.64
N HIS A 174 27.77 50.08 31.53
CA HIS A 174 27.17 51.34 31.93
C HIS A 174 25.73 51.14 32.44
N ASP A 175 25.57 51.58 33.67
CA ASP A 175 24.31 51.91 34.30
C ASP A 175 23.59 53.06 33.56
N HIS A 176 22.25 52.97 33.44
CA HIS A 176 21.26 53.94 33.88
C HIS A 176 19.88 53.32 33.80
#